data_024bdc71b0a35ba035409b7f65a4bb13
#
_entry.id   024bdc71b0a35ba035409b7f65a4bb13
#
_cell.length_a   1.000
_cell.length_b   1.000
_cell.length_c   1.000
_cell.angle_alpha   90.00
_cell.angle_beta   90.00
_cell.angle_gamma   90.00
#
_symmetry.space_group_name_H-M   'P 1'
#
loop_
_entity.id
_entity.type
_entity.pdbx_description
1 polymer ?
#
loop_
_entity_poly.entity_id
_entity_poly.type
_entity_poly.pdbx_seq_one_letter_code
_entity_poly.pdbx_strand_id
1 'polypeptide(L)'
;MTKQEFFSRGNEYFFFDDPAAVAEYCKTYWPEDCAHIIRVANEVCRNYFLFDLEHDMERTWEPVIFDPEGDVDWEYRPGNDPEFTFQFNRHRFFICLGQAYWLTGEDKYARHFVRLLMSWITGVKRTEETKKTTWRILETGIRGEFWVKAMRYFKDSPYVTDEVVDAFYSCLVEHAEFLIQMHSPYRYMSNWGVIENHGLFEIGIAMPDEERRKRYTSIALEHLEAEARMQIMGDGVQWEQSPLYHNEVLHCYEDVLILASRNDIEVPDTILNAVHKMACADLMWKKPDHKQLLMGDSDDMDIRDYIST
;
A
#
# COMPACT_ATOMS: atom_id res chain seq x y z
N MET A 1 -12.38 8.81 -18.34
CA MET A 1 -11.02 8.19 -18.45
C MET A 1 -11.19 6.80 -19.05
N THR A 2 -10.55 6.52 -20.17
CA THR A 2 -10.56 5.16 -20.73
C THR A 2 -9.41 4.33 -20.16
N LYS A 3 -9.52 3.02 -20.26
CA LYS A 3 -8.44 2.09 -19.88
C LYS A 3 -7.14 2.38 -20.65
N GLN A 4 -7.25 2.64 -21.96
CA GLN A 4 -6.11 2.97 -22.79
C GLN A 4 -5.43 4.29 -22.36
N GLU A 5 -6.20 5.30 -22.00
CA GLU A 5 -5.66 6.59 -21.53
C GLU A 5 -4.97 6.41 -20.17
N PHE A 6 -5.59 5.68 -19.23
CA PHE A 6 -5.03 5.45 -17.91
C PHE A 6 -3.70 4.69 -17.97
N PHE A 7 -3.65 3.63 -18.75
CA PHE A 7 -2.44 2.82 -18.93
C PHE A 7 -1.56 3.27 -20.11
N SER A 8 -1.73 4.50 -20.60
CA SER A 8 -0.92 5.04 -21.70
C SER A 8 0.57 5.15 -21.39
N ARG A 9 0.90 5.33 -20.13
CA ARG A 9 2.25 5.17 -19.59
C ARG A 9 2.57 3.68 -19.50
N GLY A 10 3.85 3.32 -19.58
CA GLY A 10 4.31 1.95 -19.46
C GLY A 10 4.28 1.40 -18.03
N ASN A 11 5.37 0.77 -17.62
CA ASN A 11 5.52 0.20 -16.28
C ASN A 11 6.24 1.15 -15.31
N GLU A 12 6.38 2.43 -15.65
CA GLU A 12 7.17 3.41 -14.89
C GLU A 12 6.65 3.59 -13.47
N TYR A 13 5.35 3.41 -13.26
CA TYR A 13 4.75 3.48 -11.93
C TYR A 13 4.67 2.11 -11.23
N PHE A 14 5.47 1.14 -11.65
CA PHE A 14 5.54 -0.18 -11.05
C PHE A 14 6.99 -0.64 -10.86
N PHE A 15 7.23 -1.56 -9.93
CA PHE A 15 8.58 -1.91 -9.50
C PHE A 15 9.34 -2.81 -10.49
N PHE A 16 8.64 -3.51 -11.39
CA PHE A 16 9.26 -4.41 -12.37
C PHE A 16 8.51 -4.40 -13.71
N ASP A 17 9.24 -4.74 -14.77
CA ASP A 17 8.78 -4.58 -16.16
C ASP A 17 8.20 -5.86 -16.74
N ASP A 18 8.69 -7.03 -16.32
CA ASP A 18 8.30 -8.34 -16.87
C ASP A 18 7.58 -9.19 -15.79
N PRO A 19 6.23 -9.10 -15.73
CA PRO A 19 5.45 -9.88 -14.77
C PRO A 19 5.55 -11.40 -14.98
N ALA A 20 5.75 -11.86 -16.22
CA ALA A 20 5.85 -13.29 -16.50
C ALA A 20 7.17 -13.85 -15.98
N ALA A 21 8.28 -13.12 -16.18
CA ALA A 21 9.59 -13.50 -15.65
C ALA A 21 9.60 -13.51 -14.12
N VAL A 22 8.99 -12.50 -13.48
CA VAL A 22 8.86 -12.45 -12.01
C VAL A 22 8.03 -13.62 -11.48
N ALA A 23 6.87 -13.90 -12.07
CA ALA A 23 6.02 -15.02 -11.66
C ALA A 23 6.74 -16.36 -11.78
N GLU A 24 7.49 -16.59 -12.87
CA GLU A 24 8.26 -17.81 -13.05
C GLU A 24 9.42 -17.92 -12.05
N TYR A 25 10.09 -16.83 -11.76
CA TYR A 25 11.13 -16.77 -10.74
C TYR A 25 10.56 -17.14 -9.36
N CYS A 26 9.45 -16.52 -8.95
CA CYS A 26 8.81 -16.82 -7.67
C CYS A 26 8.37 -18.29 -7.57
N LYS A 27 7.74 -18.84 -8.61
CA LYS A 27 7.37 -20.27 -8.64
C LYS A 27 8.56 -21.21 -8.48
N THR A 28 9.72 -20.80 -9.00
CA THR A 28 10.93 -21.62 -8.97
C THR A 28 11.61 -21.57 -7.60
N TYR A 29 11.72 -20.40 -7.00
CA TYR A 29 12.54 -20.19 -5.81
C TYR A 29 11.74 -20.04 -4.51
N TRP A 30 10.45 -19.64 -4.60
CA TRP A 30 9.55 -19.44 -3.46
C TRP A 30 8.19 -20.12 -3.67
N PRO A 31 8.17 -21.46 -3.92
CA PRO A 31 6.92 -22.17 -4.22
C PRO A 31 5.94 -22.20 -3.04
N GLU A 32 6.44 -22.18 -1.80
CA GLU A 32 5.59 -22.18 -0.60
C GLU A 32 4.89 -20.83 -0.43
N ASP A 33 5.59 -19.73 -0.65
CA ASP A 33 5.01 -18.38 -0.62
C ASP A 33 3.98 -18.20 -1.75
N CYS A 34 4.28 -18.70 -2.97
CA CYS A 34 3.31 -18.71 -4.05
C CYS A 34 2.05 -19.50 -3.69
N ALA A 35 2.19 -20.66 -3.04
CA ALA A 35 1.05 -21.44 -2.57
C ALA A 35 0.25 -20.74 -1.49
N HIS A 36 0.92 -20.02 -0.57
CA HIS A 36 0.29 -19.20 0.45
C HIS A 36 -0.50 -18.05 -0.17
N ILE A 37 0.09 -17.28 -1.08
CA ILE A 37 -0.58 -16.19 -1.81
C ILE A 37 -1.84 -16.69 -2.51
N ILE A 38 -1.76 -17.82 -3.22
CA ILE A 38 -2.90 -18.41 -3.92
C ILE A 38 -3.98 -18.85 -2.93
N ARG A 39 -3.61 -19.39 -1.76
CA ARG A 39 -4.56 -19.75 -0.71
C ARG A 39 -5.31 -18.54 -0.20
N VAL A 40 -4.60 -17.48 0.19
CA VAL A 40 -5.20 -16.22 0.68
C VAL A 40 -6.11 -15.61 -0.39
N ALA A 41 -5.67 -15.53 -1.64
CA ALA A 41 -6.48 -15.03 -2.74
C ALA A 41 -7.78 -15.84 -2.95
N ASN A 42 -7.72 -17.15 -2.79
CA ASN A 42 -8.91 -18.03 -2.86
C ASN A 42 -9.87 -17.80 -1.67
N GLU A 43 -9.35 -17.49 -0.50
CA GLU A 43 -10.15 -17.12 0.69
C GLU A 43 -10.84 -15.78 0.46
N VAL A 44 -10.11 -14.78 0.00
CA VAL A 44 -10.67 -13.46 -0.38
C VAL A 44 -11.76 -13.62 -1.45
N CYS A 45 -11.56 -14.49 -2.46
CA CYS A 45 -12.60 -14.80 -3.46
C CYS A 45 -13.89 -15.41 -2.88
N ARG A 46 -13.90 -15.81 -1.63
CA ARG A 46 -15.07 -16.28 -0.88
C ARG A 46 -15.54 -15.31 0.19
N ASN A 47 -15.08 -14.08 0.13
CA ASN A 47 -15.30 -13.05 1.17
C ASN A 47 -14.86 -13.51 2.57
N TYR A 48 -13.79 -14.28 2.65
CA TYR A 48 -13.15 -14.73 3.88
C TYR A 48 -11.89 -13.87 4.08
N PHE A 49 -11.82 -13.13 5.18
CA PHE A 49 -10.75 -12.20 5.51
C PHE A 49 -10.11 -12.57 6.84
N LEU A 50 -8.84 -12.90 6.81
CA LEU A 50 -8.00 -13.19 7.95
C LEU A 50 -6.69 -12.40 7.79
N PHE A 51 -6.33 -11.64 8.81
CA PHE A 51 -5.08 -10.88 8.86
C PHE A 51 -4.19 -11.55 9.91
N ASP A 52 -3.40 -12.53 9.51
CA ASP A 52 -2.58 -13.37 10.40
C ASP A 52 -1.08 -13.39 10.02
N LEU A 53 -0.69 -12.62 9.01
CA LEU A 53 0.71 -12.50 8.61
C LEU A 53 1.51 -11.68 9.63
N GLU A 54 2.80 -11.98 9.76
CA GLU A 54 3.67 -11.29 10.74
C GLU A 54 3.75 -9.78 10.53
N HIS A 55 3.59 -9.33 9.28
CA HIS A 55 3.57 -7.92 8.92
C HIS A 55 2.17 -7.27 8.95
N ASP A 56 1.12 -8.01 9.28
CA ASP A 56 -0.18 -7.41 9.57
C ASP A 56 -0.11 -6.72 10.93
N MET A 57 -0.14 -5.40 10.97
CA MET A 57 -0.01 -4.61 12.19
C MET A 57 -1.14 -4.92 13.20
N GLU A 58 -2.33 -5.20 12.67
CA GLU A 58 -3.50 -5.56 13.46
C GLU A 58 -3.95 -6.97 13.08
N ARG A 59 -3.32 -7.97 13.73
CA ARG A 59 -3.62 -9.37 13.44
C ARG A 59 -4.99 -9.78 13.97
N THR A 60 -5.70 -10.56 13.18
CA THR A 60 -6.92 -11.23 13.59
C THR A 60 -6.67 -12.74 13.72
N TRP A 61 -7.19 -13.34 14.80
CA TRP A 61 -7.02 -14.76 15.05
C TRP A 61 -8.20 -15.59 14.55
N GLU A 62 -9.31 -14.92 14.26
CA GLU A 62 -10.51 -15.51 13.69
C GLU A 62 -10.89 -14.77 12.40
N PRO A 63 -11.30 -15.49 11.36
CA PRO A 63 -11.68 -14.86 10.12
C PRO A 63 -13.01 -14.11 10.23
N VAL A 64 -13.12 -13.01 9.51
CA VAL A 64 -14.41 -12.37 9.23
C VAL A 64 -14.91 -12.87 7.88
N ILE A 65 -16.12 -13.40 7.85
CA ILE A 65 -16.69 -14.05 6.67
C ILE A 65 -18.01 -13.36 6.31
N PHE A 66 -18.11 -12.89 5.07
CA PHE A 66 -19.37 -12.40 4.50
C PHE A 66 -19.93 -13.43 3.52
N ASP A 67 -21.19 -13.25 3.11
CA ASP A 67 -21.78 -14.09 2.05
C ASP A 67 -20.88 -14.07 0.80
N PRO A 68 -20.43 -15.20 0.26
CA PRO A 68 -19.57 -15.25 -0.91
C PRO A 68 -20.14 -14.57 -2.15
N GLU A 69 -21.46 -14.58 -2.31
CA GLU A 69 -22.17 -13.94 -3.43
C GLU A 69 -22.76 -12.57 -3.05
N GLY A 70 -22.67 -12.20 -1.79
CA GLY A 70 -23.24 -10.97 -1.24
C GLY A 70 -22.26 -9.79 -1.23
N ASP A 71 -22.78 -8.67 -0.79
CA ASP A 71 -22.00 -7.46 -0.55
C ASP A 71 -21.17 -7.58 0.75
N VAL A 72 -20.06 -6.86 0.78
CA VAL A 72 -19.18 -6.76 1.93
C VAL A 72 -19.58 -5.52 2.73
N ASP A 73 -19.71 -5.66 4.04
CA ASP A 73 -19.90 -4.52 4.95
C ASP A 73 -18.53 -3.90 5.28
N TRP A 74 -18.20 -2.82 4.58
CA TRP A 74 -16.93 -2.11 4.75
C TRP A 74 -16.80 -1.38 6.10
N GLU A 75 -17.90 -1.14 6.81
CA GLU A 75 -17.93 -0.55 8.15
C GLU A 75 -18.03 -1.61 9.27
N TYR A 76 -17.93 -2.91 8.91
CA TYR A 76 -18.01 -4.00 9.87
C TYR A 76 -16.98 -3.84 10.99
N ARG A 77 -17.46 -3.93 12.24
CA ARG A 77 -16.63 -3.72 13.43
C ARG A 77 -16.85 -4.86 14.42
N PRO A 78 -16.02 -5.91 14.39
CA PRO A 78 -16.13 -7.01 15.33
C PRO A 78 -15.83 -6.53 16.76
N GLY A 79 -16.68 -6.89 17.73
CA GLY A 79 -16.48 -6.57 19.14
C GLY A 79 -16.37 -5.07 19.49
N ASN A 80 -16.86 -4.18 18.62
CA ASN A 80 -16.65 -2.72 18.69
C ASN A 80 -15.19 -2.24 18.57
N ASP A 81 -14.28 -3.10 18.16
CA ASP A 81 -12.90 -2.72 17.89
C ASP A 81 -12.79 -2.09 16.49
N PRO A 82 -12.31 -0.85 16.36
CA PRO A 82 -12.16 -0.19 15.07
C PRO A 82 -10.97 -0.71 14.27
N GLU A 83 -9.99 -1.39 14.87
CA GLU A 83 -8.75 -1.78 14.23
C GLU A 83 -8.98 -2.75 13.08
N PHE A 84 -9.90 -3.72 13.24
CA PHE A 84 -10.30 -4.56 12.11
C PHE A 84 -10.83 -3.72 10.93
N THR A 85 -11.70 -2.74 11.20
CA THR A 85 -12.27 -1.86 10.16
C THR A 85 -11.17 -1.09 9.45
N PHE A 86 -10.16 -0.60 10.18
CA PHE A 86 -9.03 0.10 9.61
C PHE A 86 -8.20 -0.82 8.72
N GLN A 87 -7.73 -1.95 9.24
CA GLN A 87 -6.97 -2.94 8.51
C GLN A 87 -7.70 -3.42 7.26
N PHE A 88 -8.99 -3.71 7.39
CA PHE A 88 -9.83 -4.16 6.29
C PHE A 88 -9.93 -3.13 5.16
N ASN A 89 -9.99 -1.83 5.48
CA ASN A 89 -10.07 -0.75 4.50
C ASN A 89 -8.72 -0.27 3.94
N ARG A 90 -7.61 -0.87 4.34
CA ARG A 90 -6.29 -0.71 3.68
C ARG A 90 -6.24 -1.47 2.35
N HIS A 91 -7.04 -2.54 2.21
CA HIS A 91 -7.17 -3.37 1.01
C HIS A 91 -5.88 -4.07 0.57
N ARG A 92 -4.97 -4.38 1.49
CA ARG A 92 -3.73 -5.09 1.20
C ARG A 92 -3.96 -6.43 0.45
N PHE A 93 -5.05 -7.12 0.77
CA PHE A 93 -5.46 -8.36 0.09
C PHE A 93 -5.70 -8.21 -1.43
N PHE A 94 -5.84 -7.00 -1.96
CA PHE A 94 -5.88 -6.77 -3.41
C PHE A 94 -4.56 -7.14 -4.08
N ILE A 95 -3.43 -6.96 -3.39
CA ILE A 95 -2.13 -7.40 -3.88
C ILE A 95 -2.11 -8.92 -4.02
N CYS A 96 -2.59 -9.67 -3.01
CA CYS A 96 -2.68 -11.13 -3.09
C CYS A 96 -3.51 -11.60 -4.29
N LEU A 97 -4.64 -10.92 -4.58
CA LEU A 97 -5.45 -11.21 -5.78
C LEU A 97 -4.65 -10.98 -7.06
N GLY A 98 -3.90 -9.87 -7.14
CA GLY A 98 -3.07 -9.52 -8.29
C GLY A 98 -1.93 -10.51 -8.51
N GLN A 99 -1.21 -10.84 -7.45
CA GLN A 99 -0.13 -11.84 -7.48
C GLN A 99 -0.66 -13.22 -7.89
N ALA A 100 -1.80 -13.66 -7.31
CA ALA A 100 -2.42 -14.93 -7.69
C ALA A 100 -2.87 -14.94 -9.16
N TYR A 101 -3.37 -13.82 -9.68
CA TYR A 101 -3.69 -13.68 -11.10
C TYR A 101 -2.46 -13.88 -12.00
N TRP A 102 -1.33 -13.27 -11.68
CA TRP A 102 -0.09 -13.46 -12.45
C TRP A 102 0.50 -14.85 -12.30
N LEU A 103 0.41 -15.45 -11.11
CA LEU A 103 0.90 -16.80 -10.86
C LEU A 103 0.09 -17.87 -11.59
N THR A 104 -1.22 -17.69 -11.76
CA THR A 104 -2.12 -18.76 -12.26
C THR A 104 -2.78 -18.47 -13.60
N GLY A 105 -2.97 -17.19 -13.95
CA GLY A 105 -3.77 -16.77 -15.09
C GLY A 105 -5.29 -16.93 -14.91
N GLU A 106 -5.78 -17.20 -13.68
CA GLU A 106 -7.20 -17.43 -13.43
C GLU A 106 -8.00 -16.14 -13.31
N ASP A 107 -8.92 -15.89 -14.20
CA ASP A 107 -9.78 -14.70 -14.27
C ASP A 107 -10.64 -14.45 -13.04
N LYS A 108 -10.87 -15.45 -12.20
CA LYS A 108 -11.66 -15.30 -10.97
C LYS A 108 -11.10 -14.21 -10.05
N TYR A 109 -9.76 -14.07 -9.97
CA TYR A 109 -9.10 -13.06 -9.15
C TYR A 109 -9.37 -11.65 -9.66
N ALA A 110 -9.29 -11.43 -10.97
CA ALA A 110 -9.61 -10.15 -11.59
C ALA A 110 -11.09 -9.78 -11.43
N ARG A 111 -12.01 -10.74 -11.61
CA ARG A 111 -13.44 -10.52 -11.38
C ARG A 111 -13.72 -10.13 -9.94
N HIS A 112 -13.10 -10.83 -8.99
CA HIS A 112 -13.31 -10.57 -7.58
C HIS A 112 -12.72 -9.23 -7.14
N PHE A 113 -11.51 -8.91 -7.62
CA PHE A 113 -10.90 -7.58 -7.44
C PHE A 113 -11.83 -6.46 -7.90
N VAL A 114 -12.32 -6.54 -9.14
CA VAL A 114 -13.23 -5.52 -9.69
C VAL A 114 -14.52 -5.44 -8.86
N ARG A 115 -15.09 -6.58 -8.46
CA ARG A 115 -16.30 -6.61 -7.62
C ARG A 115 -16.09 -5.87 -6.29
N LEU A 116 -15.03 -6.20 -5.56
CA LEU A 116 -14.74 -5.57 -4.27
C LEU A 116 -14.38 -4.09 -4.42
N LEU A 117 -13.55 -3.75 -5.41
CA LEU A 117 -13.18 -2.37 -5.71
C LEU A 117 -14.42 -1.51 -5.99
N MET A 118 -15.29 -1.97 -6.87
CA MET A 118 -16.51 -1.25 -7.25
C MET A 118 -17.52 -1.18 -6.11
N SER A 119 -17.64 -2.25 -5.30
CA SER A 119 -18.46 -2.25 -4.08
C SER A 119 -17.99 -1.14 -3.12
N TRP A 120 -16.69 -1.00 -2.92
CA TRP A 120 -16.17 0.07 -2.07
C TRP A 120 -16.40 1.46 -2.67
N ILE A 121 -16.03 1.69 -3.93
CA ILE A 121 -16.17 2.99 -4.61
C ILE A 121 -17.63 3.47 -4.63
N THR A 122 -18.56 2.56 -4.85
CA THR A 122 -19.98 2.92 -4.94
C THR A 122 -20.67 2.99 -3.58
N GLY A 123 -20.28 2.12 -2.64
CA GLY A 123 -20.92 1.98 -1.33
C GLY A 123 -20.38 2.92 -0.27
N VAL A 124 -19.06 3.17 -0.25
CA VAL A 124 -18.42 3.97 0.81
C VAL A 124 -18.30 5.43 0.38
N LYS A 125 -19.03 6.30 1.04
CA LYS A 125 -18.98 7.75 0.78
C LYS A 125 -18.17 8.47 1.85
N ARG A 126 -17.45 9.52 1.46
CA ARG A 126 -16.70 10.36 2.38
C ARG A 126 -17.65 11.30 3.12
N THR A 127 -17.89 11.02 4.39
CA THR A 127 -18.70 11.79 5.35
C THR A 127 -17.89 12.11 6.61
N GLU A 128 -18.43 12.92 7.52
CA GLU A 128 -17.76 13.20 8.80
C GLU A 128 -17.66 11.93 9.69
N GLU A 129 -18.56 10.97 9.50
CA GLU A 129 -18.51 9.67 10.18
C GLU A 129 -17.42 8.78 9.58
N THR A 130 -17.43 8.60 8.25
CA THR A 130 -16.47 7.72 7.55
C THR A 130 -15.05 8.24 7.59
N LYS A 131 -14.82 9.54 7.78
CA LYS A 131 -13.48 10.10 8.07
C LYS A 131 -12.87 9.60 9.39
N LYS A 132 -13.64 8.94 10.23
CA LYS A 132 -13.17 8.32 11.47
C LYS A 132 -12.94 6.81 11.32
N THR A 133 -13.33 6.23 10.19
CA THR A 133 -13.28 4.81 9.88
C THR A 133 -12.69 4.55 8.50
N THR A 134 -13.50 4.23 7.51
CA THR A 134 -13.12 3.84 6.14
C THR A 134 -12.39 4.94 5.35
N TRP A 135 -12.64 6.22 5.66
CA TRP A 135 -11.96 7.38 5.07
C TRP A 135 -10.98 8.06 6.06
N ARG A 136 -10.54 7.37 7.12
CA ARG A 136 -9.45 7.90 7.96
C ARG A 136 -8.24 8.18 7.07
N ILE A 137 -7.56 9.31 7.31
CA ILE A 137 -6.52 9.79 6.39
C ILE A 137 -5.37 8.78 6.22
N LEU A 138 -4.96 8.10 7.29
CA LEU A 138 -3.93 7.06 7.23
C LEU A 138 -4.34 5.92 6.28
N GLU A 139 -5.55 5.37 6.46
CA GLU A 139 -6.06 4.31 5.58
C GLU A 139 -6.24 4.79 4.14
N THR A 140 -6.52 6.07 3.96
CA THR A 140 -6.60 6.67 2.61
C THR A 140 -5.26 6.67 1.90
N GLY A 141 -4.16 6.95 2.62
CA GLY A 141 -2.79 6.87 2.09
C GLY A 141 -2.43 5.42 1.72
N ILE A 142 -2.52 4.50 2.68
CA ILE A 142 -2.21 3.07 2.50
C ILE A 142 -3.05 2.47 1.37
N ARG A 143 -4.34 2.74 1.33
CA ARG A 143 -5.23 2.27 0.27
C ARG A 143 -4.84 2.82 -1.09
N GLY A 144 -4.40 4.07 -1.17
CA GLY A 144 -3.92 4.68 -2.41
C GLY A 144 -2.76 3.91 -3.02
N GLU A 145 -1.78 3.57 -2.22
CA GLU A 145 -0.65 2.73 -2.59
C GLU A 145 -1.11 1.35 -3.09
N PHE A 146 -1.82 0.60 -2.28
CA PHE A 146 -2.25 -0.75 -2.66
C PHE A 146 -3.17 -0.79 -3.87
N TRP A 147 -4.00 0.22 -4.05
CA TRP A 147 -4.88 0.30 -5.21
C TRP A 147 -4.12 0.53 -6.51
N VAL A 148 -3.12 1.41 -6.49
CA VAL A 148 -2.26 1.67 -7.67
C VAL A 148 -1.51 0.40 -8.06
N LYS A 149 -0.87 -0.25 -7.10
CA LYS A 149 -0.15 -1.52 -7.30
C LYS A 149 -1.10 -2.61 -7.78
N ALA A 150 -2.24 -2.82 -7.11
CA ALA A 150 -3.21 -3.85 -7.48
C ALA A 150 -3.79 -3.66 -8.88
N MET A 151 -4.19 -2.45 -9.24
CA MET A 151 -4.74 -2.17 -10.58
C MET A 151 -3.74 -2.54 -11.69
N ARG A 152 -2.45 -2.41 -11.42
CA ARG A 152 -1.40 -2.75 -12.38
C ARG A 152 -1.35 -4.23 -12.70
N TYR A 153 -1.58 -5.11 -11.74
CA TYR A 153 -1.65 -6.56 -11.96
C TYR A 153 -2.74 -6.94 -12.96
N PHE A 154 -3.86 -6.20 -12.96
CA PHE A 154 -5.05 -6.53 -13.74
C PHE A 154 -5.21 -5.72 -15.03
N LYS A 155 -4.20 -4.92 -15.43
CA LYS A 155 -4.30 -4.01 -16.58
C LYS A 155 -4.76 -4.70 -17.87
N ASP A 156 -4.35 -5.94 -18.10
CA ASP A 156 -4.68 -6.69 -19.32
C ASP A 156 -5.93 -7.56 -19.18
N SER A 157 -6.56 -7.58 -18.00
CA SER A 157 -7.79 -8.33 -17.75
C SER A 157 -8.99 -7.72 -18.49
N PRO A 158 -9.86 -8.55 -19.10
CA PRO A 158 -11.09 -8.06 -19.73
C PRO A 158 -12.13 -7.52 -18.73
N TYR A 159 -11.98 -7.82 -17.44
CA TYR A 159 -12.87 -7.32 -16.37
C TYR A 159 -12.54 -5.90 -15.96
N VAL A 160 -11.34 -5.42 -16.22
CA VAL A 160 -10.96 -4.00 -16.05
C VAL A 160 -11.42 -3.26 -17.30
N THR A 161 -12.66 -2.78 -17.27
CA THR A 161 -13.30 -2.02 -18.36
C THR A 161 -13.05 -0.52 -18.24
N ASP A 162 -13.43 0.26 -19.24
CA ASP A 162 -13.35 1.72 -19.20
C ASP A 162 -14.14 2.31 -18.02
N GLU A 163 -15.32 1.75 -17.72
CA GLU A 163 -16.15 2.19 -16.60
C GLU A 163 -15.49 1.95 -15.25
N VAL A 164 -14.82 0.79 -15.09
CA VAL A 164 -14.08 0.46 -13.88
C VAL A 164 -12.89 1.42 -13.71
N VAL A 165 -12.17 1.68 -14.79
CA VAL A 165 -11.02 2.59 -14.78
C VAL A 165 -11.44 4.03 -14.52
N ASP A 166 -12.56 4.49 -15.07
CA ASP A 166 -13.07 5.84 -14.84
C ASP A 166 -13.48 6.06 -13.38
N ALA A 167 -14.19 5.09 -12.80
CA ALA A 167 -14.57 5.12 -11.39
C ALA A 167 -13.31 5.08 -10.47
N PHE A 168 -12.37 4.20 -10.78
CA PHE A 168 -11.11 4.08 -10.06
C PHE A 168 -10.30 5.38 -10.11
N TYR A 169 -10.07 5.93 -11.30
CA TYR A 169 -9.35 7.19 -11.49
C TYR A 169 -10.00 8.34 -10.72
N SER A 170 -11.32 8.47 -10.81
CA SER A 170 -12.06 9.51 -10.11
C SER A 170 -11.90 9.40 -8.59
N CYS A 171 -11.92 8.17 -8.07
CA CYS A 171 -11.74 7.89 -6.65
C CYS A 171 -10.28 8.13 -6.21
N LEU A 172 -9.28 7.78 -7.04
CA LEU A 172 -7.87 8.12 -6.75
C LEU A 172 -7.64 9.63 -6.67
N VAL A 173 -8.25 10.40 -7.57
CA VAL A 173 -8.20 11.87 -7.49
C VAL A 173 -8.81 12.36 -6.18
N GLU A 174 -9.95 11.79 -5.76
CA GLU A 174 -10.55 12.13 -4.47
C GLU A 174 -9.63 11.78 -3.28
N HIS A 175 -8.95 10.63 -3.32
CA HIS A 175 -7.95 10.25 -2.30
C HIS A 175 -6.83 11.29 -2.23
N ALA A 176 -6.20 11.62 -3.37
CA ALA A 176 -5.10 12.59 -3.42
C ALA A 176 -5.50 13.97 -2.89
N GLU A 177 -6.63 14.50 -3.35
CA GLU A 177 -7.11 15.81 -2.88
C GLU A 177 -7.47 15.79 -1.39
N PHE A 178 -7.98 14.68 -0.87
CA PHE A 178 -8.27 14.53 0.55
C PHE A 178 -6.99 14.46 1.38
N LEU A 179 -5.98 13.70 0.96
CA LEU A 179 -4.68 13.64 1.61
C LEU A 179 -4.04 15.04 1.70
N ILE A 180 -4.03 15.80 0.60
CA ILE A 180 -3.51 17.17 0.55
C ILE A 180 -4.30 18.09 1.48
N GLN A 181 -5.63 18.01 1.45
CA GLN A 181 -6.49 18.88 2.28
C GLN A 181 -6.33 18.62 3.77
N MET A 182 -6.12 17.36 4.16
CA MET A 182 -6.07 16.95 5.57
C MET A 182 -4.67 16.96 6.17
N HIS A 183 -3.65 17.16 5.35
CA HIS A 183 -2.29 17.28 5.86
C HIS A 183 -2.18 18.44 6.88
N SER A 184 -1.49 18.20 7.96
CA SER A 184 -1.33 19.19 9.04
C SER A 184 0.10 19.15 9.61
N PRO A 185 0.56 20.22 10.26
CA PRO A 185 1.92 20.27 10.84
C PRO A 185 2.24 19.13 11.83
N TYR A 186 1.21 18.55 12.48
CA TYR A 186 1.42 17.40 13.36
C TYR A 186 1.85 16.14 12.62
N ARG A 187 1.51 16.01 11.33
CA ARG A 187 1.89 14.89 10.49
C ARG A 187 3.39 14.81 10.25
N TYR A 188 4.07 15.94 10.19
CA TYR A 188 5.53 15.97 10.05
C TYR A 188 6.29 15.25 11.18
N MET A 189 5.65 14.98 12.32
CA MET A 189 6.24 14.32 13.47
C MET A 189 5.71 12.89 13.70
N SER A 190 5.03 12.30 12.74
CA SER A 190 4.43 10.98 12.87
C SER A 190 4.76 10.12 11.65
N ASN A 191 5.02 8.81 11.88
CA ASN A 191 5.11 7.85 10.80
C ASN A 191 3.87 7.91 9.88
N TRP A 192 2.70 8.22 10.42
CA TRP A 192 1.47 8.38 9.64
C TRP A 192 1.61 9.42 8.53
N GLY A 193 2.30 10.54 8.79
CA GLY A 193 2.55 11.55 7.75
C GLY A 193 3.35 10.97 6.58
N VAL A 194 4.41 10.23 6.88
CA VAL A 194 5.23 9.58 5.85
C VAL A 194 4.41 8.59 5.03
N ILE A 195 3.62 7.73 5.68
CA ILE A 195 2.74 6.76 5.01
C ILE A 195 1.68 7.46 4.15
N GLU A 196 1.06 8.52 4.67
CA GLU A 196 0.06 9.32 3.94
C GLU A 196 0.67 9.98 2.68
N ASN A 197 1.88 10.53 2.80
CA ASN A 197 2.57 11.18 1.68
C ASN A 197 3.21 10.16 0.72
N HIS A 198 3.61 8.99 1.20
CA HIS A 198 3.97 7.85 0.33
C HIS A 198 2.78 7.46 -0.58
N GLY A 199 1.60 7.25 0.00
CA GLY A 199 0.39 6.98 -0.78
C GLY A 199 0.04 8.09 -1.77
N LEU A 200 0.21 9.35 -1.39
CA LEU A 200 0.02 10.49 -2.30
C LEU A 200 1.03 10.46 -3.46
N PHE A 201 2.29 10.13 -3.18
CA PHE A 201 3.32 10.00 -4.22
C PHE A 201 2.98 8.87 -5.20
N GLU A 202 2.60 7.71 -4.71
CA GLU A 202 2.17 6.55 -5.52
C GLU A 202 0.97 6.89 -6.42
N ILE A 203 -0.05 7.54 -5.86
CA ILE A 203 -1.18 8.03 -6.65
C ILE A 203 -0.69 9.00 -7.72
N GLY A 204 0.20 9.93 -7.36
CA GLY A 204 0.78 10.89 -8.29
C GLY A 204 1.50 10.21 -9.46
N ILE A 205 2.35 9.22 -9.18
CA ILE A 205 3.05 8.44 -10.21
C ILE A 205 2.07 7.75 -11.17
N ALA A 206 0.94 7.25 -10.68
CA ALA A 206 -0.06 6.56 -11.48
C ALA A 206 -0.92 7.50 -12.35
N MET A 207 -0.93 8.82 -12.09
CA MET A 207 -1.75 9.76 -12.86
C MET A 207 -1.31 9.81 -14.33
N PRO A 208 -2.24 9.60 -15.26
CA PRO A 208 -1.93 9.69 -16.70
C PRO A 208 -1.71 11.13 -17.15
N ASP A 209 -2.41 12.10 -16.55
CA ASP A 209 -2.24 13.52 -16.87
C ASP A 209 -1.04 14.12 -16.13
N GLU A 210 -0.24 14.90 -16.88
CA GLU A 210 1.01 15.46 -16.36
C GLU A 210 0.80 16.50 -15.28
N GLU A 211 -0.28 17.27 -15.33
CA GLU A 211 -0.57 18.32 -14.34
C GLU A 211 -0.78 17.73 -12.94
N ARG A 212 -1.68 16.74 -12.82
CA ARG A 212 -1.93 16.06 -11.53
C ARG A 212 -0.72 15.27 -11.09
N ARG A 213 -0.08 14.55 -12.00
CA ARG A 213 1.14 13.80 -11.66
C ARG A 213 2.18 14.70 -11.03
N LYS A 214 2.55 15.79 -11.68
CA LYS A 214 3.53 16.75 -11.18
C LYS A 214 3.08 17.38 -9.86
N ARG A 215 1.81 17.77 -9.76
CA ARG A 215 1.27 18.40 -8.56
C ARG A 215 1.34 17.45 -7.36
N TYR A 216 0.85 16.22 -7.50
CA TYR A 216 0.79 15.28 -6.38
C TYR A 216 2.17 14.79 -5.95
N THR A 217 3.04 14.45 -6.91
CA THR A 217 4.41 14.03 -6.57
C THR A 217 5.23 15.15 -5.96
N SER A 218 5.10 16.39 -6.43
CA SER A 218 5.83 17.53 -5.86
C SER A 218 5.39 17.84 -4.44
N ILE A 219 4.07 17.84 -4.15
CA ILE A 219 3.56 18.07 -2.79
C ILE A 219 4.01 16.92 -1.86
N ALA A 220 3.91 15.68 -2.31
CA ALA A 220 4.35 14.52 -1.54
C ALA A 220 5.84 14.62 -1.19
N LEU A 221 6.71 14.93 -2.17
CA LEU A 221 8.15 15.07 -1.93
C LEU A 221 8.50 16.24 -1.01
N GLU A 222 7.79 17.37 -1.10
CA GLU A 222 7.97 18.49 -0.17
C GLU A 222 7.66 18.09 1.28
N HIS A 223 6.55 17.37 1.49
CA HIS A 223 6.16 16.88 2.81
C HIS A 223 7.13 15.81 3.32
N LEU A 224 7.47 14.82 2.49
CA LEU A 224 8.40 13.75 2.84
C LEU A 224 9.80 14.29 3.18
N GLU A 225 10.28 15.34 2.49
CA GLU A 225 11.54 15.99 2.84
C GLU A 225 11.47 16.65 4.22
N ALA A 226 10.38 17.34 4.53
CA ALA A 226 10.19 17.95 5.83
C ALA A 226 10.10 16.89 6.94
N GLU A 227 9.40 15.79 6.70
CA GLU A 227 9.29 14.64 7.60
C GLU A 227 10.64 13.97 7.84
N ALA A 228 11.44 13.76 6.80
CA ALA A 228 12.79 13.23 6.93
C ALA A 228 13.68 14.10 7.82
N ARG A 229 13.60 15.44 7.67
CA ARG A 229 14.34 16.39 8.52
C ARG A 229 13.91 16.36 9.98
N MET A 230 12.63 16.10 10.26
CA MET A 230 12.06 16.13 11.60
C MET A 230 12.13 14.78 12.32
N GLN A 231 11.97 13.68 11.59
CA GLN A 231 11.81 12.36 12.17
C GLN A 231 13.11 11.54 12.22
N ILE A 232 14.05 11.78 11.29
CA ILE A 232 15.26 10.96 11.25
C ILE A 232 16.37 11.65 12.02
N MET A 233 16.80 10.99 13.11
CA MET A 233 17.80 11.51 14.02
C MET A 233 19.22 11.43 13.41
N GLY A 234 20.20 12.03 14.08
CA GLY A 234 21.58 12.08 13.60
C GLY A 234 22.23 10.71 13.42
N ASP A 235 21.81 9.73 14.20
CA ASP A 235 22.23 8.33 14.17
C ASP A 235 21.45 7.45 13.18
N GLY A 236 20.46 8.02 12.52
CA GLY A 236 19.60 7.33 11.55
C GLY A 236 18.32 6.73 12.14
N VAL A 237 18.13 6.78 13.45
CA VAL A 237 16.94 6.21 14.09
C VAL A 237 15.75 7.15 13.88
N GLN A 238 14.58 6.56 13.54
CA GLN A 238 13.33 7.29 13.50
C GLN A 238 12.91 7.67 14.94
N TRP A 239 12.45 8.89 15.15
CA TRP A 239 12.31 9.53 16.45
C TRP A 239 11.30 8.86 17.41
N GLU A 240 10.32 8.10 16.90
CA GLU A 240 9.36 7.36 17.72
C GLU A 240 9.99 6.16 18.46
N GLN A 241 11.22 5.80 18.11
CA GLN A 241 12.02 4.75 18.77
C GLN A 241 11.36 3.36 18.77
N SER A 242 10.54 3.09 17.78
CA SER A 242 9.99 1.77 17.48
C SER A 242 10.68 1.21 16.24
N PRO A 243 11.39 0.08 16.34
CA PRO A 243 11.98 -0.57 15.15
C PRO A 243 10.94 -0.91 14.08
N LEU A 244 9.73 -1.29 14.44
CA LEU A 244 8.65 -1.51 13.48
C LEU A 244 8.31 -0.24 12.69
N TYR A 245 8.09 0.87 13.39
CA TYR A 245 7.77 2.15 12.73
C TYR A 245 8.95 2.72 11.95
N HIS A 246 10.18 2.45 12.41
CA HIS A 246 11.38 2.77 11.65
C HIS A 246 11.38 2.06 10.30
N ASN A 247 11.09 0.75 10.28
CA ASN A 247 11.07 -0.03 9.06
C ASN A 247 9.93 0.39 8.12
N GLU A 248 8.74 0.71 8.66
CA GLU A 248 7.62 1.25 7.89
C GLU A 248 8.00 2.55 7.18
N VAL A 249 8.64 3.47 7.91
CA VAL A 249 9.13 4.74 7.35
C VAL A 249 10.23 4.51 6.31
N LEU A 250 11.17 3.59 6.58
CA LEU A 250 12.23 3.22 5.64
C LEU A 250 11.66 2.67 4.35
N HIS A 251 10.74 1.71 4.44
CA HIS A 251 10.03 1.12 3.30
C HIS A 251 9.36 2.20 2.43
N CYS A 252 8.61 3.12 3.03
CA CYS A 252 7.96 4.21 2.30
C CYS A 252 8.97 5.07 1.52
N TYR A 253 10.10 5.40 2.12
CA TYR A 253 11.14 6.17 1.42
C TYR A 253 11.84 5.36 0.33
N GLU A 254 12.08 4.07 0.53
CA GLU A 254 12.68 3.20 -0.49
C GLU A 254 11.78 3.08 -1.72
N ASP A 255 10.49 2.88 -1.54
CA ASP A 255 9.50 2.88 -2.63
C ASP A 255 9.52 4.20 -3.42
N VAL A 256 9.54 5.33 -2.71
CA VAL A 256 9.64 6.66 -3.33
C VAL A 256 10.92 6.78 -4.16
N LEU A 257 12.08 6.32 -3.66
CA LEU A 257 13.34 6.38 -4.41
C LEU A 257 13.29 5.52 -5.68
N ILE A 258 12.77 4.29 -5.57
CA ILE A 258 12.65 3.36 -6.71
C ILE A 258 11.73 3.97 -7.78
N LEU A 259 10.54 4.39 -7.40
CA LEU A 259 9.55 4.93 -8.34
C LEU A 259 9.99 6.28 -8.92
N ALA A 260 10.60 7.15 -8.13
CA ALA A 260 11.15 8.41 -8.62
C ALA A 260 12.24 8.17 -9.68
N SER A 261 13.16 7.23 -9.43
CA SER A 261 14.21 6.85 -10.39
C SER A 261 13.62 6.31 -11.69
N ARG A 262 12.56 5.52 -11.62
CA ARG A 262 11.87 4.97 -12.81
C ARG A 262 11.11 6.02 -13.62
N ASN A 263 10.82 7.17 -13.01
CA ASN A 263 10.02 8.25 -13.61
C ASN A 263 10.82 9.53 -13.88
N ASP A 264 12.15 9.49 -13.78
CA ASP A 264 13.03 10.64 -13.96
C ASP A 264 12.65 11.83 -13.04
N ILE A 265 12.21 11.53 -11.81
CA ILE A 265 11.87 12.52 -10.78
C ILE A 265 13.07 12.69 -9.87
N GLU A 266 13.52 13.94 -9.71
CA GLU A 266 14.58 14.28 -8.77
C GLU A 266 14.07 14.22 -7.33
N VAL A 267 14.76 13.45 -6.49
CA VAL A 267 14.47 13.33 -5.05
C VAL A 267 15.45 14.20 -4.26
N PRO A 268 14.96 14.96 -3.25
CA PRO A 268 15.84 15.77 -2.40
C PRO A 268 16.93 14.93 -1.71
N ASP A 269 18.15 15.46 -1.65
CA ASP A 269 19.30 14.82 -0.95
C ASP A 269 18.99 14.47 0.51
N THR A 270 18.10 15.21 1.14
CA THR A 270 17.64 14.95 2.51
C THR A 270 17.02 13.55 2.63
N ILE A 271 16.17 13.17 1.68
CA ILE A 271 15.52 11.84 1.65
C ILE A 271 16.57 10.75 1.38
N LEU A 272 17.44 10.96 0.38
CA LEU A 272 18.53 10.01 0.07
C LEU A 272 19.42 9.74 1.28
N ASN A 273 19.81 10.80 1.99
CA ASN A 273 20.62 10.70 3.20
C ASN A 273 19.86 10.04 4.36
N ALA A 274 18.55 10.28 4.47
CA ALA A 274 17.72 9.65 5.48
C ALA A 274 17.67 8.13 5.26
N VAL A 275 17.34 7.66 4.06
CA VAL A 275 17.31 6.23 3.71
C VAL A 275 18.65 5.55 4.03
N HIS A 276 19.78 6.15 3.59
CA HIS A 276 21.10 5.59 3.90
C HIS A 276 21.36 5.45 5.40
N LYS A 277 21.01 6.47 6.19
CA LYS A 277 21.21 6.43 7.65
C LYS A 277 20.29 5.41 8.32
N MET A 278 19.03 5.37 7.90
CA MET A 278 18.04 4.44 8.44
C MET A 278 18.44 2.98 8.18
N ALA A 279 18.86 2.65 6.95
CA ALA A 279 19.34 1.32 6.61
C ALA A 279 20.59 0.93 7.42
N CYS A 280 21.50 1.88 7.67
CA CYS A 280 22.65 1.63 8.54
C CYS A 280 22.25 1.38 10.01
N ALA A 281 21.26 2.13 10.53
CA ALA A 281 20.77 1.94 11.89
C ALA A 281 20.09 0.57 12.03
N ASP A 282 19.24 0.20 11.06
CA ASP A 282 18.58 -1.09 11.02
C ASP A 282 19.57 -2.27 11.03
N LEU A 283 20.61 -2.20 10.21
CA LEU A 283 21.67 -3.20 10.20
C LEU A 283 22.39 -3.33 11.56
N MET A 284 22.56 -2.22 12.30
CA MET A 284 23.30 -2.21 13.58
C MET A 284 22.51 -2.85 14.72
N TRP A 285 21.20 -2.77 14.75
CA TRP A 285 20.39 -3.33 15.85
C TRP A 285 19.74 -4.68 15.54
N LYS A 286 19.96 -5.21 14.35
CA LYS A 286 19.44 -6.51 13.94
C LYS A 286 19.98 -7.63 14.83
N LYS A 287 19.09 -8.45 15.39
CA LYS A 287 19.46 -9.62 16.17
C LYS A 287 20.04 -10.73 15.30
N PRO A 288 20.81 -11.69 15.89
CA PRO A 288 21.37 -12.82 15.14
C PRO A 288 20.33 -13.74 14.48
N ASP A 289 19.10 -13.75 14.99
CA ASP A 289 17.97 -14.49 14.45
C ASP A 289 17.22 -13.70 13.35
N HIS A 290 17.77 -12.57 12.92
CA HIS A 290 17.20 -11.63 11.95
C HIS A 290 15.95 -10.89 12.40
N LYS A 291 15.49 -11.09 13.62
CA LYS A 291 14.35 -10.35 14.18
C LYS A 291 14.77 -8.98 14.67
N GLN A 292 13.82 -8.06 14.63
CA GLN A 292 14.00 -6.72 15.17
C GLN A 292 13.97 -6.69 16.70
N LEU A 293 14.42 -5.60 17.29
CA LEU A 293 14.33 -5.38 18.73
C LEU A 293 12.88 -5.10 19.13
N LEU A 294 12.46 -5.69 20.26
CA LEU A 294 11.16 -5.38 20.88
C LEU A 294 11.32 -4.12 21.74
N MET A 295 11.17 -2.97 21.13
CA MET A 295 11.26 -1.67 21.78
C MET A 295 10.08 -0.78 21.35
N GLY A 296 9.49 -0.06 22.30
CA GLY A 296 8.29 0.74 22.03
C GLY A 296 7.14 -0.14 21.52
N ASP A 297 6.51 0.31 20.45
CA ASP A 297 5.37 -0.37 19.81
C ASP A 297 5.82 -1.35 18.70
N SER A 298 6.93 -2.09 18.93
CA SER A 298 7.44 -3.05 17.97
C SER A 298 6.96 -4.46 18.23
N ASP A 299 6.55 -5.14 17.18
CA ASP A 299 6.27 -6.57 17.16
C ASP A 299 7.52 -7.42 16.94
N ASP A 300 7.46 -8.71 17.29
CA ASP A 300 8.54 -9.66 17.06
C ASP A 300 8.45 -10.22 15.63
N MET A 301 8.99 -9.49 14.66
CA MET A 301 8.96 -9.88 13.26
C MET A 301 10.37 -10.01 12.68
N ASP A 302 10.49 -10.82 11.62
CA ASP A 302 11.70 -10.90 10.81
C ASP A 302 11.77 -9.67 9.89
N ILE A 303 12.84 -8.91 10.04
CA ILE A 303 13.07 -7.70 9.24
C ILE A 303 13.15 -8.00 7.74
N ARG A 304 13.64 -9.19 7.37
CA ARG A 304 13.74 -9.58 5.96
C ARG A 304 12.38 -9.76 5.32
N ASP A 305 11.41 -10.28 6.07
CA ASP A 305 10.05 -10.47 5.57
C ASP A 305 9.38 -9.11 5.33
N TYR A 306 9.68 -8.12 6.18
CA TYR A 306 9.15 -6.77 6.03
C TYR A 306 9.72 -6.02 4.83
N ILE A 307 11.03 -6.08 4.62
CA ILE A 307 11.71 -5.38 3.52
C ILE A 307 11.49 -6.08 2.17
N SER A 308 11.16 -7.37 2.18
CA SER A 308 11.00 -8.17 0.95
C SER A 308 9.56 -8.21 0.41
N THR A 309 8.60 -7.59 1.08
CA THR A 309 7.20 -7.56 0.65
C THR A 309 6.87 -6.35 -0.16
#